data_6bbf58488b064e0540e3c25213e71b1e
#
_entry.id   6bbf58488b064e0540e3c25213e71b1e
#
_cell.length_a   1.000
_cell.length_b   1.000
_cell.length_c   1.000
_cell.angle_alpha   90.00
_cell.angle_beta   90.00
_cell.angle_gamma   90.00
#
_symmetry.space_group_name_H-M   'P 1'
#
loop_
_entity.id
_entity.type
_entity.pdbx_description
1 polymer ?
#
loop_
_entity_poly.entity_id
_entity_poly.type
_entity_poly.pdbx_seq_one_letter_code
_entity_poly.pdbx_strand_id
1 'polypeptide(L)'
;MKRVVVYSLLCLGLVFSSCGKHGGSSLHFDADSARVLIEQAIADSLIPGAVLCVVDEGKIVHLEAYGYRAIVPEHEEMTENTIFDLASVSKPTGAGTAALLLVKEGKLSVDDLVCKYIPNFHPDVTVRHLMTHYSGLPAYFIAAPMEKKFLEAIGDGRLAMDTEQARRDFTIDSIARCKRPTAIDEKYRYSCLNFISLQRVVETIVGTDVNTYLQAKLYDPQGWETMGWLPDKANIERIAPTEWHDDIQLRGDVHDPVARVMMCGISGNAGVFATAEEIGKWAIWYMDQP
;
A
#
# COMPACT_ATOMS: atom_id res chain seq x y z
N MET A 1 1.74 3.41 36.65
CA MET A 1 1.92 2.99 35.26
C MET A 1 0.64 3.36 34.47
N LYS A 2 0.63 4.51 33.80
CA LYS A 2 -0.49 4.97 32.98
C LYS A 2 -0.22 4.49 31.54
N ARG A 3 -1.10 3.65 31.00
CA ARG A 3 -1.05 3.23 29.60
C ARG A 3 -1.44 4.43 28.74
N VAL A 4 -0.51 4.92 27.94
CA VAL A 4 -0.78 5.88 26.88
C VAL A 4 -1.24 5.07 25.69
N VAL A 5 -2.51 5.18 25.33
CA VAL A 5 -3.05 4.63 24.08
C VAL A 5 -2.90 5.71 23.02
N VAL A 6 -1.95 5.52 22.13
CA VAL A 6 -1.76 6.42 20.99
C VAL A 6 -2.75 5.99 19.90
N TYR A 7 -3.79 6.78 19.69
CA TYR A 7 -4.63 6.68 18.50
C TYR A 7 -3.95 7.44 17.38
N SER A 8 -3.34 6.75 16.42
CA SER A 8 -2.96 7.38 15.16
C SER A 8 -4.22 7.54 14.31
N LEU A 9 -4.82 8.73 14.36
CA LEU A 9 -5.84 9.14 13.40
C LEU A 9 -5.10 9.56 12.12
N LEU A 10 -4.97 8.64 11.17
CA LEU A 10 -4.64 8.98 9.79
C LEU A 10 -5.92 9.55 9.15
N CYS A 11 -6.14 10.84 9.27
CA CYS A 11 -7.14 11.54 8.44
C CYS A 11 -6.54 11.75 7.05
N LEU A 12 -6.63 10.74 6.19
CA LEU A 12 -6.39 10.90 4.75
C LEU A 12 -7.66 11.54 4.16
N GLY A 13 -7.70 12.86 4.12
CA GLY A 13 -8.71 13.62 3.38
C GLY A 13 -8.43 13.54 1.88
N LEU A 14 -8.82 12.46 1.22
CA LEU A 14 -8.95 12.43 -0.24
C LEU A 14 -10.24 13.17 -0.60
N VAL A 15 -10.13 14.45 -0.93
CA VAL A 15 -11.23 15.19 -1.54
C VAL A 15 -11.26 14.83 -3.02
N PHE A 16 -12.13 13.88 -3.41
CA PHE A 16 -12.47 13.67 -4.79
C PHE A 16 -13.43 14.78 -5.23
N SER A 17 -12.94 15.70 -6.06
CA SER A 17 -13.83 16.62 -6.78
C SER A 17 -14.50 15.83 -7.90
N SER A 18 -15.80 15.61 -7.76
CA SER A 18 -16.65 15.00 -8.79
C SER A 18 -16.65 15.91 -10.03
N CYS A 19 -16.28 15.38 -11.19
CA CYS A 19 -16.39 16.04 -12.48
C CYS A 19 -17.85 16.29 -12.86
N GLY A 20 -18.42 17.38 -12.37
CA GLY A 20 -19.58 18.04 -12.93
C GLY A 20 -19.09 19.32 -13.61
N LYS A 21 -19.40 19.51 -14.90
CA LYS A 21 -19.24 20.81 -15.57
C LYS A 21 -20.10 21.85 -14.84
N HIS A 22 -19.54 22.49 -13.85
CA HIS A 22 -20.11 23.69 -13.22
C HIS A 22 -19.10 24.82 -13.36
N GLY A 23 -19.62 25.95 -13.79
CA GLY A 23 -18.85 27.18 -14.04
C GLY A 23 -17.94 27.57 -12.86
N GLY A 24 -16.74 27.93 -13.20
CA GLY A 24 -15.57 28.16 -12.40
C GLY A 24 -15.79 28.93 -11.11
N SER A 25 -15.51 28.23 -10.01
CA SER A 25 -14.69 28.76 -8.94
C SER A 25 -13.51 27.78 -8.81
N SER A 26 -12.34 28.19 -9.24
CA SER A 26 -11.09 27.50 -8.91
C SER A 26 -11.06 27.39 -7.38
N LEU A 27 -11.11 26.17 -6.82
CA LEU A 27 -10.82 25.96 -5.42
C LEU A 27 -9.40 26.50 -5.20
N HIS A 28 -9.29 27.66 -4.58
CA HIS A 28 -7.98 28.24 -4.31
C HIS A 28 -7.39 27.45 -3.12
N PHE A 29 -6.33 26.64 -3.38
CA PHE A 29 -5.58 26.02 -2.29
C PHE A 29 -4.90 27.11 -1.45
N ASP A 30 -5.23 27.12 -0.15
CA ASP A 30 -4.62 28.04 0.82
C ASP A 30 -3.40 27.38 1.47
N ALA A 31 -2.24 27.65 0.91
CA ALA A 31 -0.97 27.10 1.37
C ALA A 31 -0.62 27.55 2.80
N ASP A 32 -0.95 28.80 3.15
CA ASP A 32 -0.64 29.36 4.48
C ASP A 32 -1.46 28.67 5.57
N SER A 33 -2.76 28.47 5.33
CA SER A 33 -3.60 27.71 6.26
C SER A 33 -3.14 26.26 6.41
N ALA A 34 -2.74 25.58 5.33
CA ALA A 34 -2.23 24.24 5.38
C ALA A 34 -0.91 24.17 6.17
N ARG A 35 0.00 25.10 5.92
CA ARG A 35 1.27 25.23 6.67
C ARG A 35 1.03 25.37 8.17
N VAL A 36 0.18 26.31 8.59
CA VAL A 36 -0.13 26.56 10.00
C VAL A 36 -0.64 25.27 10.68
N LEU A 37 -1.51 24.50 10.03
CA LEU A 37 -2.04 23.24 10.58
C LEU A 37 -0.95 22.18 10.74
N ILE A 38 -0.06 22.04 9.76
CA ILE A 38 1.05 21.06 9.81
C ILE A 38 2.06 21.47 10.89
N GLU A 39 2.47 22.72 10.93
CA GLU A 39 3.43 23.24 11.94
C GLU A 39 2.84 23.09 13.35
N GLN A 40 1.55 23.33 13.54
CA GLN A 40 0.89 23.10 14.83
C GLN A 40 0.90 21.60 15.21
N ALA A 41 0.65 20.70 14.28
CA ALA A 41 0.70 19.26 14.54
C ALA A 41 2.11 18.79 14.93
N ILE A 42 3.15 19.39 14.33
CA ILE A 42 4.56 19.15 14.69
C ILE A 42 4.85 19.70 16.08
N ALA A 43 4.44 20.94 16.36
CA ALA A 43 4.63 21.58 17.68
C ALA A 43 3.94 20.81 18.81
N ASP A 44 2.77 20.26 18.55
CA ASP A 44 2.01 19.43 19.47
C ASP A 44 2.55 17.97 19.56
N SER A 45 3.66 17.66 18.86
CA SER A 45 4.28 16.33 18.83
C SER A 45 3.34 15.22 18.32
N LEU A 46 2.38 15.54 17.48
CA LEU A 46 1.48 14.57 16.85
C LEU A 46 2.13 13.85 15.67
N ILE A 47 3.00 14.55 14.94
CA ILE A 47 3.81 14.02 13.85
C ILE A 47 5.22 14.63 13.93
N PRO A 48 6.28 13.93 13.49
CA PRO A 48 7.63 14.50 13.44
C PRO A 48 7.80 15.47 12.29
N GLY A 49 7.10 15.28 11.19
CA GLY A 49 7.15 16.08 9.98
C GLY A 49 6.21 15.55 8.90
N ALA A 50 6.18 16.24 7.78
CA ALA A 50 5.34 15.89 6.63
C ALA A 50 5.93 16.42 5.33
N VAL A 51 5.52 15.84 4.20
CA VAL A 51 5.64 16.45 2.87
C VAL A 51 4.24 16.60 2.30
N LEU A 52 3.85 17.82 2.00
CA LEU A 52 2.57 18.15 1.39
C LEU A 52 2.74 18.28 -0.12
N CYS A 53 2.00 17.49 -0.88
CA CYS A 53 1.88 17.61 -2.33
C CYS A 53 0.41 17.84 -2.69
N VAL A 54 0.11 18.89 -3.41
CA VAL A 54 -1.24 19.22 -3.88
C VAL A 54 -1.29 19.20 -5.40
N VAL A 55 -2.27 18.45 -5.91
CA VAL A 55 -2.55 18.34 -7.34
C VAL A 55 -3.85 19.06 -7.63
N ASP A 56 -3.82 19.95 -8.61
CA ASP A 56 -4.99 20.63 -9.13
C ASP A 56 -4.90 20.74 -10.66
N GLU A 57 -6.02 20.54 -11.35
CA GLU A 57 -6.13 20.59 -12.82
C GLU A 57 -5.01 19.83 -13.56
N GLY A 58 -4.65 18.64 -13.06
CA GLY A 58 -3.63 17.77 -13.67
C GLY A 58 -2.18 18.26 -13.47
N LYS A 59 -1.92 19.13 -12.50
CA LYS A 59 -0.60 19.65 -12.17
C LYS A 59 -0.34 19.63 -10.67
N ILE A 60 0.92 19.44 -10.29
CA ILE A 60 1.36 19.69 -8.91
C ILE A 60 1.43 21.22 -8.75
N VAL A 61 0.57 21.77 -7.89
CA VAL A 61 0.47 23.21 -7.61
C VAL A 61 1.15 23.60 -6.31
N HIS A 62 1.47 22.61 -5.46
CA HIS A 62 2.21 22.82 -4.22
C HIS A 62 2.98 21.55 -3.85
N LEU A 63 4.23 21.73 -3.44
CA LEU A 63 5.09 20.69 -2.87
C LEU A 63 5.98 21.34 -1.84
N GLU A 64 5.88 20.91 -0.57
CA GLU A 64 6.66 21.52 0.53
C GLU A 64 6.88 20.49 1.65
N ALA A 65 8.09 20.53 2.24
CA ALA A 65 8.49 19.66 3.35
C ALA A 65 8.49 20.44 4.68
N TYR A 66 8.09 19.78 5.77
CA TYR A 66 7.96 20.36 7.11
C TYR A 66 8.58 19.44 8.16
N GLY A 67 9.31 20.01 9.12
CA GLY A 67 9.84 19.28 10.28
C GLY A 67 10.89 18.24 9.93
N TYR A 68 10.80 17.06 10.53
CA TYR A 68 11.83 16.02 10.48
C TYR A 68 11.27 14.71 9.94
N ARG A 69 12.07 13.96 9.13
CA ARG A 69 11.74 12.59 8.72
C ARG A 69 12.08 11.57 9.82
N ALA A 70 13.01 11.91 10.71
CA ALA A 70 13.30 11.16 11.93
C ALA A 70 13.65 12.14 13.07
N ILE A 71 13.31 11.75 14.32
CA ILE A 71 13.64 12.51 15.53
C ILE A 71 14.44 11.66 16.53
N VAL A 72 14.59 10.38 16.27
CA VAL A 72 15.33 9.40 17.07
C VAL A 72 16.11 8.48 16.15
N PRO A 73 17.40 8.18 16.39
CA PRO A 73 18.24 8.65 17.50
C PRO A 73 18.67 10.11 17.34
N GLU A 74 18.65 10.65 16.14
CA GLU A 74 19.03 12.03 15.80
C GLU A 74 17.94 12.70 14.95
N HIS A 75 17.94 14.02 14.97
CA HIS A 75 17.04 14.79 14.11
C HIS A 75 17.55 14.77 12.67
N GLU A 76 16.73 14.27 11.77
CA GLU A 76 16.97 14.30 10.33
C GLU A 76 15.90 15.17 9.67
N GLU A 77 16.31 16.20 8.96
CA GLU A 77 15.38 17.14 8.32
C GLU A 77 14.49 16.42 7.29
N MET A 78 13.22 16.79 7.25
CA MET A 78 12.31 16.42 6.18
C MET A 78 12.69 17.17 4.90
N THR A 79 12.63 16.48 3.77
CA THR A 79 12.88 17.08 2.45
C THR A 79 11.80 16.63 1.48
N GLU A 80 11.56 17.40 0.43
CA GLU A 80 10.57 17.07 -0.62
C GLU A 80 10.85 15.72 -1.28
N ASN A 81 12.14 15.33 -1.33
CA ASN A 81 12.57 14.05 -1.89
C ASN A 81 12.63 12.90 -0.85
N THR A 82 12.09 13.10 0.35
CA THR A 82 11.96 12.05 1.35
C THR A 82 11.04 10.93 0.83
N ILE A 83 11.50 9.70 0.98
CA ILE A 83 10.78 8.49 0.55
C ILE A 83 10.03 7.93 1.75
N PHE A 84 8.77 7.55 1.56
CA PHE A 84 7.90 7.02 2.60
C PHE A 84 7.47 5.60 2.28
N ASP A 85 7.38 4.73 3.29
CA ASP A 85 6.51 3.55 3.22
C ASP A 85 5.06 4.04 3.13
N LEU A 86 4.42 3.75 2.03
CA LEU A 86 3.05 4.19 1.74
C LEU A 86 1.99 3.41 2.50
N ALA A 87 2.39 2.40 3.27
CA ALA A 87 1.47 1.55 4.02
C ALA A 87 0.29 1.12 3.13
N SER A 88 -0.95 1.37 3.56
CA SER A 88 -2.13 0.97 2.79
C SER A 88 -2.41 1.78 1.51
N VAL A 89 -1.72 2.89 1.29
CA VAL A 89 -1.76 3.60 -0.01
C VAL A 89 -1.13 2.73 -1.11
N SER A 90 -0.30 1.74 -0.76
CA SER A 90 0.18 0.70 -1.67
C SER A 90 -0.94 -0.08 -2.37
N LYS A 91 -2.14 -0.16 -1.78
CA LYS A 91 -3.26 -0.88 -2.39
C LYS A 91 -3.70 -0.26 -3.72
N PRO A 92 -4.08 1.03 -3.77
CA PRO A 92 -4.43 1.66 -5.04
C PRO A 92 -3.22 1.88 -5.94
N THR A 93 -2.07 2.32 -5.40
CA THR A 93 -0.89 2.67 -6.19
C THR A 93 -0.15 1.46 -6.76
N GLY A 94 -0.22 0.32 -6.07
CA GLY A 94 0.40 -0.94 -6.45
C GLY A 94 -0.58 -1.93 -7.09
N ALA A 95 -1.03 -2.93 -6.33
CA ALA A 95 -1.86 -4.03 -6.87
C ALA A 95 -3.16 -3.55 -7.55
N GLY A 96 -3.78 -2.48 -7.06
CA GLY A 96 -4.96 -1.86 -7.68
C GLY A 96 -4.64 -1.31 -9.07
N THR A 97 -3.55 -0.54 -9.20
CA THR A 97 -3.08 0.00 -10.48
C THR A 97 -2.73 -1.13 -11.45
N ALA A 98 -2.03 -2.17 -11.00
CA ALA A 98 -1.70 -3.33 -11.84
C ALA A 98 -2.96 -4.04 -12.38
N ALA A 99 -3.96 -4.24 -11.50
CA ALA A 99 -5.23 -4.84 -11.90
C ALA A 99 -5.99 -3.96 -12.93
N LEU A 100 -6.03 -2.63 -12.72
CA LEU A 100 -6.67 -1.69 -13.66
C LEU A 100 -5.98 -1.68 -15.02
N LEU A 101 -4.65 -1.75 -15.09
CA LEU A 101 -3.92 -1.88 -16.34
C LEU A 101 -4.31 -3.16 -17.09
N LEU A 102 -4.43 -4.28 -16.37
CA LEU A 102 -4.88 -5.54 -16.98
C LEU A 102 -6.34 -5.50 -17.44
N VAL A 103 -7.22 -4.80 -16.70
CA VAL A 103 -8.61 -4.57 -17.13
C VAL A 103 -8.63 -3.74 -18.42
N LYS A 104 -7.85 -2.67 -18.48
CA LYS A 104 -7.73 -1.82 -19.68
C LYS A 104 -7.20 -2.59 -20.89
N GLU A 105 -6.28 -3.55 -20.66
CA GLU A 105 -5.74 -4.42 -21.70
C GLU A 105 -6.69 -5.59 -22.08
N GLY A 106 -7.84 -5.72 -21.43
CA GLY A 106 -8.79 -6.82 -21.66
C GLY A 106 -8.29 -8.20 -21.17
N LYS A 107 -7.24 -8.22 -20.33
CA LYS A 107 -6.64 -9.45 -19.78
C LYS A 107 -7.28 -9.89 -18.44
N LEU A 108 -8.00 -9.00 -17.81
CA LEU A 108 -8.70 -9.20 -16.55
C LEU A 108 -10.08 -8.56 -16.63
N SER A 109 -11.11 -9.25 -16.10
CA SER A 109 -12.41 -8.62 -15.84
C SER A 109 -12.59 -8.45 -14.32
N VAL A 110 -13.17 -7.32 -13.92
CA VAL A 110 -13.54 -7.13 -12.50
C VAL A 110 -14.59 -8.14 -12.04
N ASP A 111 -15.35 -8.73 -12.97
CA ASP A 111 -16.35 -9.74 -12.70
C ASP A 111 -15.81 -11.18 -12.81
N ASP A 112 -14.53 -11.37 -13.13
CA ASP A 112 -13.89 -12.67 -13.08
C ASP A 112 -13.89 -13.22 -11.65
N LEU A 113 -14.21 -14.52 -11.51
CA LEU A 113 -14.08 -15.24 -10.25
C LEU A 113 -12.62 -15.40 -9.88
N VAL A 114 -12.27 -15.09 -8.63
CA VAL A 114 -10.89 -15.18 -8.13
C VAL A 114 -10.36 -16.61 -8.19
N CYS A 115 -11.21 -17.61 -8.02
CA CYS A 115 -10.85 -19.03 -8.13
C CYS A 115 -10.35 -19.44 -9.52
N LYS A 116 -10.58 -18.65 -10.57
CA LYS A 116 -9.96 -18.82 -11.90
C LYS A 116 -8.44 -18.66 -11.86
N TYR A 117 -7.93 -17.84 -10.95
CA TYR A 117 -6.52 -17.46 -10.83
C TYR A 117 -5.84 -18.06 -9.60
N ILE A 118 -6.61 -18.26 -8.51
CA ILE A 118 -6.13 -18.80 -7.23
C ILE A 118 -6.91 -20.09 -6.95
N PRO A 119 -6.30 -21.28 -7.14
CA PRO A 119 -6.96 -22.55 -6.86
C PRO A 119 -7.50 -22.60 -5.42
N ASN A 120 -8.67 -23.23 -5.25
CA ASN A 120 -9.36 -23.39 -3.95
C ASN A 120 -9.82 -22.08 -3.28
N PHE A 121 -9.74 -20.93 -3.96
CA PHE A 121 -10.34 -19.71 -3.45
C PHE A 121 -11.86 -19.82 -3.37
N HIS A 122 -12.48 -19.00 -2.54
CA HIS A 122 -13.94 -18.95 -2.38
C HIS A 122 -14.63 -18.79 -3.75
N PRO A 123 -15.54 -19.73 -4.14
CA PRO A 123 -16.04 -19.84 -5.51
C PRO A 123 -16.98 -18.70 -5.93
N ASP A 124 -17.42 -17.88 -4.99
CA ASP A 124 -18.36 -16.78 -5.16
C ASP A 124 -17.69 -15.40 -5.15
N VAL A 125 -16.37 -15.33 -4.88
CA VAL A 125 -15.64 -14.04 -4.80
C VAL A 125 -15.12 -13.63 -6.19
N THR A 126 -15.46 -12.43 -6.61
CA THR A 126 -14.95 -11.79 -7.83
C THR A 126 -13.80 -10.84 -7.54
N VAL A 127 -13.07 -10.45 -8.57
CA VAL A 127 -12.04 -9.40 -8.50
C VAL A 127 -12.65 -8.08 -7.99
N ARG A 128 -13.88 -7.75 -8.39
CA ARG A 128 -14.63 -6.58 -7.90
C ARG A 128 -14.75 -6.61 -6.37
N HIS A 129 -15.13 -7.74 -5.78
CA HIS A 129 -15.27 -7.88 -4.33
C HIS A 129 -13.94 -7.65 -3.60
N LEU A 130 -12.80 -8.07 -4.19
CA LEU A 130 -11.47 -7.77 -3.64
C LEU A 130 -11.18 -6.27 -3.68
N MET A 131 -11.37 -5.63 -4.84
CA MET A 131 -11.04 -4.22 -5.05
C MET A 131 -11.91 -3.28 -4.22
N THR A 132 -13.14 -3.66 -3.91
CA THR A 132 -14.12 -2.83 -3.19
C THR A 132 -14.30 -3.20 -1.72
N HIS A 133 -13.58 -4.22 -1.22
CA HIS A 133 -13.68 -4.72 0.15
C HIS A 133 -15.05 -5.32 0.54
N TYR A 134 -15.74 -5.95 -0.42
CA TYR A 134 -17.01 -6.65 -0.22
C TYR A 134 -16.90 -8.17 -0.28
N SER A 135 -15.68 -8.73 -0.26
CA SER A 135 -15.43 -10.19 -0.31
C SER A 135 -15.86 -10.95 0.93
N GLY A 136 -16.10 -10.27 2.05
CA GLY A 136 -16.37 -10.89 3.35
C GLY A 136 -15.15 -11.49 4.05
N LEU A 137 -13.94 -11.37 3.49
CA LEU A 137 -12.71 -11.86 4.10
C LEU A 137 -12.40 -11.17 5.45
N PRO A 138 -11.66 -11.84 6.37
CA PRO A 138 -11.13 -11.19 7.57
C PRO A 138 -10.33 -9.94 7.24
N ALA A 139 -10.30 -8.98 8.15
CA ALA A 139 -9.58 -7.73 7.93
C ALA A 139 -8.07 -7.94 7.74
N TYR A 140 -7.49 -8.87 8.52
CA TYR A 140 -6.05 -9.09 8.56
C TYR A 140 -5.71 -10.44 9.18
N PHE A 141 -4.50 -10.98 8.90
CA PHE A 141 -3.88 -12.06 9.64
C PHE A 141 -2.75 -11.52 10.51
N ILE A 142 -2.56 -12.10 11.70
CA ILE A 142 -1.43 -11.75 12.57
C ILE A 142 -0.20 -12.51 12.06
N ALA A 143 0.91 -11.80 11.79
CA ALA A 143 2.10 -12.36 11.16
C ALA A 143 2.76 -13.47 12.00
N ALA A 144 3.03 -13.24 13.28
CA ALA A 144 3.75 -14.20 14.12
C ALA A 144 3.05 -15.58 14.26
N PRO A 145 1.72 -15.69 14.55
CA PRO A 145 1.04 -16.96 14.50
C PRO A 145 1.03 -17.61 13.11
N MET A 146 1.03 -16.80 12.05
CA MET A 146 1.04 -17.30 10.68
C MET A 146 2.40 -17.89 10.32
N GLU A 147 3.47 -17.19 10.64
CA GLU A 147 4.84 -17.66 10.47
C GLU A 147 5.10 -18.93 11.28
N LYS A 148 4.66 -18.99 12.54
CA LYS A 148 4.74 -20.20 13.35
C LYS A 148 4.11 -21.42 12.66
N LYS A 149 2.90 -21.28 12.11
CA LYS A 149 2.23 -22.36 11.38
C LYS A 149 2.98 -22.75 10.10
N PHE A 150 3.60 -21.78 9.42
CA PHE A 150 4.43 -22.03 8.26
C PHE A 150 5.66 -22.88 8.63
N LEU A 151 6.40 -22.49 9.69
CA LEU A 151 7.57 -23.22 10.17
C LEU A 151 7.20 -24.61 10.69
N GLU A 152 6.08 -24.77 11.38
CA GLU A 152 5.53 -26.09 11.77
C GLU A 152 5.26 -26.97 10.52
N ALA A 153 4.73 -26.40 9.44
CA ALA A 153 4.47 -27.15 8.21
C ALA A 153 5.77 -27.63 7.52
N ILE A 154 6.87 -26.89 7.66
CA ILE A 154 8.20 -27.34 7.23
C ILE A 154 8.69 -28.46 8.14
N GLY A 155 8.60 -28.30 9.46
CA GLY A 155 9.04 -29.31 10.44
C GLY A 155 8.29 -30.65 10.32
N ASP A 156 7.02 -30.61 9.94
CA ASP A 156 6.17 -31.79 9.69
C ASP A 156 6.37 -32.40 8.29
N GLY A 157 7.21 -31.81 7.43
CA GLY A 157 7.43 -32.25 6.06
C GLY A 157 6.28 -31.95 5.08
N ARG A 158 5.30 -31.13 5.47
CA ARG A 158 4.20 -30.69 4.59
C ARG A 158 4.67 -29.64 3.57
N LEU A 159 5.74 -28.93 3.89
CA LEU A 159 6.47 -28.00 3.01
C LEU A 159 7.94 -28.42 2.94
N ALA A 160 8.56 -28.28 1.78
CA ALA A 160 9.91 -28.78 1.54
C ALA A 160 10.99 -27.95 2.26
N MET A 161 10.86 -26.61 2.20
CA MET A 161 11.85 -25.68 2.76
C MET A 161 11.28 -24.28 2.94
N ASP A 162 11.98 -23.44 3.71
CA ASP A 162 11.70 -22.01 3.85
C ASP A 162 12.29 -21.25 2.66
N THR A 163 11.43 -20.86 1.74
CA THR A 163 11.75 -19.98 0.62
C THR A 163 10.72 -18.85 0.53
N GLU A 164 11.08 -17.74 -0.12
CA GLU A 164 10.14 -16.63 -0.35
C GLU A 164 8.87 -17.12 -1.07
N GLN A 165 9.02 -17.96 -2.08
CA GLN A 165 7.89 -18.51 -2.80
C GLN A 165 7.00 -19.37 -1.90
N ALA A 166 7.58 -20.23 -1.05
CA ALA A 166 6.83 -21.06 -0.11
C ALA A 166 6.08 -20.21 0.93
N ARG A 167 6.67 -19.14 1.43
CA ARG A 167 6.01 -18.17 2.35
C ARG A 167 4.82 -17.49 1.68
N ARG A 168 5.00 -16.99 0.46
CA ARG A 168 3.94 -16.34 -0.33
C ARG A 168 2.81 -17.34 -0.66
N ASP A 169 3.14 -18.53 -1.11
CA ASP A 169 2.14 -19.57 -1.45
C ASP A 169 1.36 -20.03 -0.23
N PHE A 170 2.01 -20.22 0.92
CA PHE A 170 1.35 -20.55 2.19
C PHE A 170 0.38 -19.44 2.63
N THR A 171 0.77 -18.17 2.42
CA THR A 171 -0.08 -17.02 2.72
C THR A 171 -1.34 -17.03 1.86
N ILE A 172 -1.18 -17.19 0.55
CA ILE A 172 -2.30 -17.25 -0.40
C ILE A 172 -3.23 -18.44 -0.11
N ASP A 173 -2.67 -19.63 0.13
CA ASP A 173 -3.48 -20.82 0.48
C ASP A 173 -4.24 -20.61 1.80
N SER A 174 -3.62 -19.98 2.79
CA SER A 174 -4.27 -19.62 4.05
C SER A 174 -5.43 -18.65 3.85
N ILE A 175 -5.29 -17.67 2.95
CA ILE A 175 -6.39 -16.75 2.60
C ILE A 175 -7.49 -17.48 1.85
N ALA A 176 -7.15 -18.32 0.86
CA ALA A 176 -8.11 -19.05 0.06
C ALA A 176 -9.03 -19.96 0.89
N ARG A 177 -8.49 -20.50 1.99
CA ARG A 177 -9.20 -21.43 2.89
C ARG A 177 -9.75 -20.81 4.16
N CYS A 178 -9.51 -19.52 4.42
CA CYS A 178 -9.95 -18.92 5.67
C CYS A 178 -11.47 -18.81 5.74
N LYS A 179 -12.02 -18.91 6.98
CA LYS A 179 -13.44 -18.66 7.19
C LYS A 179 -13.74 -17.17 7.00
N ARG A 180 -14.72 -16.87 6.17
CA ARG A 180 -15.23 -15.49 6.01
C ARG A 180 -16.16 -15.15 7.18
N PRO A 181 -15.97 -14.02 7.86
CA PRO A 181 -16.85 -13.59 8.95
C PRO A 181 -18.20 -13.03 8.45
N THR A 182 -18.30 -12.65 7.18
CA THR A 182 -19.52 -12.16 6.53
C THR A 182 -19.68 -12.78 5.14
N ALA A 183 -20.91 -12.78 4.61
CA ALA A 183 -21.12 -13.10 3.20
C ALA A 183 -20.54 -12.00 2.27
N ILE A 184 -20.41 -12.34 0.97
CA ILE A 184 -20.13 -11.32 -0.04
C ILE A 184 -21.28 -10.32 -0.08
N ASP A 185 -20.97 -9.07 -0.41
CA ASP A 185 -21.94 -7.97 -0.55
C ASP A 185 -22.80 -7.67 0.70
N GLU A 186 -22.61 -8.40 1.80
CA GLU A 186 -23.36 -8.16 3.04
C GLU A 186 -23.03 -6.79 3.64
N LYS A 187 -21.74 -6.47 3.70
CA LYS A 187 -21.27 -5.15 4.17
C LYS A 187 -19.83 -4.87 3.75
N TYR A 188 -19.50 -3.60 3.67
CA TYR A 188 -18.12 -3.15 3.55
C TYR A 188 -17.28 -3.65 4.74
N ARG A 189 -16.20 -4.36 4.43
CA ARG A 189 -15.19 -4.80 5.40
C ARG A 189 -13.81 -4.61 4.82
N TYR A 190 -13.14 -3.55 5.25
CA TYR A 190 -11.74 -3.33 4.87
C TYR A 190 -10.91 -4.58 5.21
N SER A 191 -10.17 -5.08 4.23
CA SER A 191 -9.35 -6.28 4.37
C SER A 191 -8.04 -6.15 3.59
N CYS A 192 -6.93 -6.30 4.29
CA CYS A 192 -5.60 -6.42 3.68
C CYS A 192 -5.51 -7.69 2.81
N LEU A 193 -6.22 -8.76 3.21
CA LEU A 193 -6.21 -10.04 2.50
C LEU A 193 -6.77 -9.92 1.08
N ASN A 194 -7.69 -8.98 0.85
CA ASN A 194 -8.22 -8.68 -0.48
C ASN A 194 -7.10 -8.29 -1.46
N PHE A 195 -6.23 -7.40 -1.05
CA PHE A 195 -5.19 -6.87 -1.93
C PHE A 195 -3.98 -7.81 -2.05
N ILE A 196 -3.69 -8.63 -1.03
CA ILE A 196 -2.75 -9.76 -1.15
C ILE A 196 -3.27 -10.76 -2.19
N SER A 197 -4.59 -11.06 -2.18
CA SER A 197 -5.20 -11.94 -3.18
C SER A 197 -5.22 -11.29 -4.58
N LEU A 198 -5.51 -9.99 -4.66
CA LEU A 198 -5.49 -9.24 -5.92
C LEU A 198 -4.09 -9.25 -6.56
N GLN A 199 -3.03 -9.07 -5.76
CA GLN A 199 -1.65 -9.25 -6.21
C GLN A 199 -1.46 -10.62 -6.88
N ARG A 200 -1.86 -11.71 -6.23
CA ARG A 200 -1.71 -13.07 -6.79
C ARG A 200 -2.50 -13.23 -8.10
N VAL A 201 -3.68 -12.62 -8.21
CA VAL A 201 -4.45 -12.61 -9.49
C VAL A 201 -3.62 -11.95 -10.57
N VAL A 202 -3.05 -10.77 -10.31
CA VAL A 202 -2.18 -10.05 -11.26
C VAL A 202 -0.98 -10.92 -11.64
N GLU A 203 -0.23 -11.43 -10.66
CA GLU A 203 0.99 -12.22 -10.87
C GLU A 203 0.71 -13.51 -11.68
N THR A 204 -0.44 -14.13 -11.47
CA THR A 204 -0.88 -15.31 -12.26
C THR A 204 -1.08 -14.96 -13.74
N ILE A 205 -1.57 -13.76 -14.04
CA ILE A 205 -1.82 -13.31 -15.43
C ILE A 205 -0.52 -12.89 -16.11
N VAL A 206 0.35 -12.16 -15.40
CA VAL A 206 1.56 -11.57 -15.99
C VAL A 206 2.77 -12.49 -15.97
N GLY A 207 2.78 -13.52 -15.11
CA GLY A 207 3.85 -14.50 -14.99
C GLY A 207 5.12 -14.00 -14.29
N THR A 208 5.04 -12.84 -13.62
CA THR A 208 6.12 -12.25 -12.81
C THR A 208 5.53 -11.62 -11.56
N ASP A 209 6.37 -11.19 -10.61
CA ASP A 209 5.89 -10.43 -9.45
C ASP A 209 5.34 -9.06 -9.84
N VAL A 210 4.47 -8.51 -8.99
CA VAL A 210 3.75 -7.26 -9.26
C VAL A 210 4.69 -6.05 -9.34
N ASN A 211 5.81 -6.05 -8.60
CA ASN A 211 6.79 -4.96 -8.66
C ASN A 211 7.49 -4.93 -10.02
N THR A 212 8.04 -6.06 -10.45
CA THR A 212 8.68 -6.20 -11.78
C THR A 212 7.71 -5.79 -12.89
N TYR A 213 6.44 -6.20 -12.80
CA TYR A 213 5.42 -5.81 -13.79
C TYR A 213 5.20 -4.31 -13.82
N LEU A 214 4.99 -3.67 -12.66
CA LEU A 214 4.70 -2.23 -12.61
C LEU A 214 5.94 -1.37 -12.92
N GLN A 215 7.14 -1.79 -12.52
CA GLN A 215 8.37 -1.10 -12.93
C GLN A 215 8.44 -1.02 -14.46
N ALA A 216 8.38 -2.15 -15.15
CA ALA A 216 8.50 -2.18 -16.61
C ALA A 216 7.32 -1.52 -17.33
N LYS A 217 6.11 -1.61 -16.77
CA LYS A 217 4.89 -1.20 -17.47
C LYS A 217 4.51 0.27 -17.23
N LEU A 218 4.84 0.79 -16.06
CA LEU A 218 4.37 2.11 -15.64
C LEU A 218 5.47 2.98 -15.01
N TYR A 219 6.16 2.51 -13.95
CA TYR A 219 6.99 3.39 -13.15
C TYR A 219 8.20 3.89 -13.93
N ASP A 220 8.99 3.01 -14.55
CA ASP A 220 10.14 3.38 -15.37
C ASP A 220 9.74 4.24 -16.58
N PRO A 221 8.70 3.89 -17.38
CA PRO A 221 8.24 4.73 -18.47
C PRO A 221 7.77 6.12 -18.06
N GLN A 222 7.30 6.30 -16.83
CA GLN A 222 6.88 7.58 -16.28
C GLN A 222 8.03 8.33 -15.58
N GLY A 223 9.21 7.70 -15.42
CA GLY A 223 10.34 8.28 -14.69
C GLY A 223 10.09 8.41 -13.18
N TRP A 224 9.31 7.48 -12.58
CA TRP A 224 9.09 7.42 -11.14
C TRP A 224 10.16 6.52 -10.51
N GLU A 225 11.28 7.15 -10.15
CA GLU A 225 12.51 6.44 -9.81
C GLU A 225 12.49 5.75 -8.45
N THR A 226 11.65 6.23 -7.51
CA THR A 226 11.59 5.68 -6.15
C THR A 226 10.34 4.87 -5.88
N MET A 227 9.35 4.94 -6.80
CA MET A 227 8.08 4.26 -6.62
C MET A 227 8.21 2.76 -6.87
N GLY A 228 7.88 1.95 -5.85
CA GLY A 228 7.92 0.49 -5.93
C GLY A 228 8.16 -0.17 -4.59
N TRP A 229 8.23 -1.50 -4.61
CA TRP A 229 8.60 -2.29 -3.44
C TRP A 229 10.11 -2.47 -3.36
N LEU A 230 10.62 -2.81 -2.17
CA LEU A 230 12.03 -3.08 -1.92
C LEU A 230 12.92 -1.93 -2.41
N PRO A 231 12.82 -0.75 -1.80
CA PRO A 231 13.55 0.43 -2.25
C PRO A 231 15.05 0.18 -2.30
N ASP A 232 15.72 0.82 -3.27
CA ASP A 232 17.18 0.70 -3.41
C ASP A 232 17.88 1.14 -2.13
N LYS A 233 18.80 0.32 -1.63
CA LYS A 233 19.61 0.60 -0.45
C LYS A 233 20.45 1.86 -0.57
N ALA A 234 20.76 2.29 -1.79
CA ALA A 234 21.43 3.57 -2.05
C ALA A 234 20.59 4.78 -1.60
N ASN A 235 19.27 4.61 -1.48
CA ASN A 235 18.34 5.64 -1.03
C ASN A 235 18.05 5.62 0.47
N ILE A 236 18.71 4.77 1.27
CA ILE A 236 18.37 4.54 2.69
C ILE A 236 18.31 5.84 3.50
N GLU A 237 19.24 6.76 3.26
CA GLU A 237 19.32 8.06 3.96
C GLU A 237 18.16 9.01 3.60
N ARG A 238 17.44 8.74 2.52
CA ARG A 238 16.26 9.51 2.11
C ARG A 238 14.97 8.93 2.63
N ILE A 239 14.99 7.70 3.15
CA ILE A 239 13.78 7.00 3.61
C ILE A 239 13.44 7.43 5.04
N ALA A 240 12.20 7.86 5.25
CA ALA A 240 11.68 8.08 6.58
C ALA A 240 11.47 6.74 7.29
N PRO A 241 12.00 6.55 8.52
CA PRO A 241 11.74 5.35 9.29
C PRO A 241 10.28 5.31 9.76
N THR A 242 9.76 4.11 10.00
CA THR A 242 8.36 3.92 10.45
C THR A 242 8.27 3.66 11.96
N GLU A 243 8.94 2.63 12.44
CA GLU A 243 8.88 2.24 13.87
C GLU A 243 10.17 1.54 14.32
N TRP A 244 10.27 1.35 15.62
CA TRP A 244 11.26 0.45 16.21
C TRP A 244 10.64 -0.93 16.43
N HIS A 245 11.33 -1.95 15.94
CA HIS A 245 10.97 -3.35 16.11
C HIS A 245 12.18 -4.11 16.65
N ASP A 246 12.09 -4.63 17.88
CA ASP A 246 13.19 -5.35 18.56
C ASP A 246 14.53 -4.59 18.49
N ASP A 247 14.54 -3.31 18.90
CA ASP A 247 15.69 -2.40 18.88
C ASP A 247 16.25 -2.07 17.47
N ILE A 248 15.56 -2.48 16.42
CA ILE A 248 15.90 -2.13 15.03
C ILE A 248 14.91 -1.08 14.52
N GLN A 249 15.42 0.02 14.01
CA GLN A 249 14.60 1.01 13.32
C GLN A 249 14.25 0.51 11.93
N LEU A 250 12.96 0.34 11.63
CA LEU A 250 12.50 -0.04 10.30
C LEU A 250 12.63 1.16 9.36
N ARG A 251 13.62 1.07 8.47
CA ARG A 251 13.92 2.07 7.45
C ARG A 251 14.20 1.36 6.11
N GLY A 252 13.31 1.52 5.15
CA GLY A 252 13.37 0.79 3.87
C GLY A 252 12.81 -0.63 3.94
N ASP A 253 12.53 -1.13 5.14
CA ASP A 253 11.77 -2.36 5.35
C ASP A 253 10.29 -2.04 5.55
N VAL A 254 9.42 -2.90 5.02
CA VAL A 254 7.97 -2.70 5.07
C VAL A 254 7.47 -2.74 6.51
N HIS A 255 6.72 -1.71 6.92
CA HIS A 255 6.12 -1.62 8.25
C HIS A 255 5.13 -2.76 8.52
N ASP A 256 4.25 -3.08 7.56
CA ASP A 256 3.26 -4.17 7.71
C ASP A 256 3.94 -5.53 7.91
N PRO A 257 3.74 -6.20 9.06
CA PRO A 257 4.50 -7.42 9.37
C PRO A 257 4.12 -8.63 8.51
N VAL A 258 2.90 -8.74 7.96
CA VAL A 258 2.58 -9.81 7.01
C VAL A 258 3.24 -9.54 5.66
N ALA A 259 3.23 -8.29 5.21
CA ALA A 259 3.94 -7.89 3.99
C ALA A 259 5.45 -8.14 4.12
N ARG A 260 6.06 -7.75 5.26
CA ARG A 260 7.49 -7.92 5.51
C ARG A 260 7.89 -9.39 5.62
N VAL A 261 7.23 -10.18 6.49
CA VAL A 261 7.67 -11.53 6.85
C VAL A 261 7.12 -12.60 5.90
N MET A 262 5.81 -12.57 5.61
CA MET A 262 5.15 -13.63 4.86
C MET A 262 5.07 -13.38 3.36
N MET A 263 5.05 -12.10 2.94
CA MET A 263 5.07 -11.70 1.54
C MET A 263 6.46 -11.24 1.07
N CYS A 264 7.48 -11.33 1.96
CA CYS A 264 8.88 -11.05 1.64
C CYS A 264 9.11 -9.66 1.04
N GLY A 265 8.42 -8.65 1.58
CA GLY A 265 8.53 -7.24 1.19
C GLY A 265 7.68 -6.81 0.01
N ILE A 266 7.23 -7.73 -0.88
CA ILE A 266 6.36 -7.39 -2.02
C ILE A 266 4.94 -7.87 -1.72
N SER A 267 4.06 -6.95 -1.34
CA SER A 267 2.69 -7.28 -0.97
C SER A 267 1.67 -6.28 -1.49
N GLY A 268 0.56 -6.80 -2.02
CA GLY A 268 -0.51 -5.97 -2.57
C GLY A 268 -1.22 -5.10 -1.54
N ASN A 269 -1.07 -5.40 -0.24
CA ASN A 269 -1.71 -4.62 0.82
C ASN A 269 -0.84 -3.48 1.36
N ALA A 270 0.49 -3.53 1.20
CA ALA A 270 1.46 -2.58 1.75
C ALA A 270 2.84 -2.74 1.09
N GLY A 271 3.77 -1.83 1.39
CA GLY A 271 5.19 -1.96 1.06
C GLY A 271 5.63 -1.27 -0.23
N VAL A 272 4.76 -0.52 -0.90
CA VAL A 272 5.22 0.45 -1.90
C VAL A 272 5.86 1.62 -1.17
N PHE A 273 7.02 2.02 -1.64
CA PHE A 273 7.74 3.24 -1.25
C PHE A 273 7.65 4.26 -2.36
N ALA A 274 7.56 5.53 -2.03
CA ALA A 274 7.61 6.64 -2.99
C ALA A 274 7.82 7.98 -2.29
N THR A 275 8.18 9.00 -3.06
CA THR A 275 8.10 10.39 -2.61
C THR A 275 6.68 10.94 -2.74
N ALA A 276 6.38 12.04 -2.03
CA ALA A 276 5.08 12.71 -2.16
C ALA A 276 4.86 13.25 -3.59
N GLU A 277 5.92 13.67 -4.26
CA GLU A 277 5.87 14.14 -5.65
C GLU A 277 5.44 13.01 -6.60
N GLU A 278 6.01 11.80 -6.45
CA GLU A 278 5.65 10.65 -7.29
C GLU A 278 4.21 10.20 -7.06
N ILE A 279 3.70 10.30 -5.83
CA ILE A 279 2.28 10.07 -5.55
C ILE A 279 1.40 11.14 -6.22
N GLY A 280 1.83 12.40 -6.23
CA GLY A 280 1.16 13.46 -6.99
C GLY A 280 1.13 13.14 -8.50
N LYS A 281 2.25 12.72 -9.07
CA LYS A 281 2.34 12.29 -10.48
C LYS A 281 1.48 11.06 -10.77
N TRP A 282 1.45 10.09 -9.85
CA TRP A 282 0.55 8.93 -9.96
C TRP A 282 -0.93 9.35 -9.95
N ALA A 283 -1.30 10.29 -9.06
CA ALA A 283 -2.68 10.78 -9.01
C ALA A 283 -3.10 11.47 -10.31
N ILE A 284 -2.21 12.28 -10.89
CA ILE A 284 -2.43 12.91 -12.22
C ILE A 284 -2.63 11.83 -13.27
N TRP A 285 -1.69 10.89 -13.37
CA TRP A 285 -1.78 9.78 -14.31
C TRP A 285 -3.08 8.99 -14.14
N TYR A 286 -3.47 8.71 -12.89
CA TYR A 286 -4.66 7.92 -12.57
C TYR A 286 -5.96 8.64 -12.99
N MET A 287 -6.04 9.96 -12.78
CA MET A 287 -7.20 10.77 -13.17
C MET A 287 -7.37 10.90 -14.69
N ASP A 288 -6.28 10.77 -15.45
CA ASP A 288 -6.30 10.80 -16.91
C ASP A 288 -6.70 9.45 -17.55
N GLN A 289 -6.89 8.40 -16.74
CA GLN A 289 -7.34 7.11 -17.28
C GLN A 289 -8.84 7.18 -17.60
N PRO A 290 -9.26 6.64 -18.77
CA PRO A 290 -10.66 6.64 -19.20
C PRO A 290 -11.54 5.71 -18.34
#